data_4011480f68932a50c6cd1e3b5e14f517
#
_entry.id   4011480f68932a50c6cd1e3b5e14f517
#
_cell.length_a   1.000
_cell.length_b   1.000
_cell.length_c   1.000
_cell.angle_alpha   90.00
_cell.angle_beta   90.00
_cell.angle_gamma   90.00
#
_symmetry.space_group_name_H-M   'P 1'
#
loop_
_entity.id
_entity.type
_entity.pdbx_description
1 polymer ?
#
loop_
_entity_poly.entity_id
_entity_poly.type
_entity_poly.pdbx_seq_one_letter_code
_entity_poly.pdbx_strand_id
1 'polypeptide(L)'
;MELKPEHITCIIDTREQLPFDLSPLKVIRGSLSTGDYSVDGLTHCISVERKSLADLVMCVGSERERFEKEIQRLLAYETRAIIVEASWKNLDDGGWRSRVPPKAVVGSVLSWIARGIPICMAGDRDRGARICGHLLFLAARRRWRELKAFNESVGDTSANGTDKA
;
A
#
# COMPACT_ATOMS: atom_id res chain seq x y z
N MET A 1 -3.51 -16.15 -20.34
CA MET A 1 -4.53 -15.18 -19.81
C MET A 1 -3.79 -13.95 -19.30
N GLU A 2 -4.26 -12.76 -19.64
CA GLU A 2 -3.76 -11.51 -19.06
C GLU A 2 -4.57 -11.18 -17.81
N LEU A 3 -3.90 -10.76 -16.72
CA LEU A 3 -4.56 -10.35 -15.51
C LEU A 3 -5.20 -8.96 -15.71
N LYS A 4 -6.50 -8.85 -15.41
CA LYS A 4 -7.28 -7.62 -15.49
C LYS A 4 -7.76 -7.19 -14.11
N PRO A 5 -8.12 -5.92 -13.90
CA PRO A 5 -8.59 -5.43 -12.60
C PRO A 5 -9.74 -6.25 -12.01
N GLU A 6 -10.72 -6.64 -12.81
CA GLU A 6 -11.88 -7.43 -12.37
C GLU A 6 -11.55 -8.85 -11.88
N HIS A 7 -10.32 -9.32 -12.12
CA HIS A 7 -9.86 -10.62 -11.61
C HIS A 7 -9.30 -10.55 -10.19
N ILE A 8 -9.11 -9.33 -9.66
CA ILE A 8 -8.47 -9.12 -8.37
C ILE A 8 -9.51 -8.77 -7.33
N THR A 9 -9.38 -9.39 -6.16
CA THR A 9 -10.13 -9.03 -4.95
C THR A 9 -9.18 -8.33 -3.99
N CYS A 10 -9.50 -7.10 -3.59
CA CYS A 10 -8.79 -6.35 -2.58
C CYS A 10 -9.41 -6.60 -1.21
N ILE A 11 -8.57 -6.64 -0.18
CA ILE A 11 -9.00 -6.68 1.21
C ILE A 11 -8.90 -5.28 1.77
N ILE A 12 -9.99 -4.81 2.38
CA ILE A 12 -10.04 -3.58 3.17
C ILE A 12 -10.11 -3.99 4.64
N ASP A 13 -9.19 -3.50 5.46
CA ASP A 13 -9.15 -3.81 6.88
C ASP A 13 -10.47 -3.46 7.55
N THR A 14 -10.93 -4.33 8.46
CA THR A 14 -12.20 -4.14 9.17
C THR A 14 -12.23 -2.89 10.04
N ARG A 15 -11.06 -2.37 10.45
CA ARG A 15 -10.90 -1.14 11.24
C ARG A 15 -10.96 0.13 10.40
N GLU A 16 -10.79 0.04 9.06
CA GLU A 16 -10.89 1.21 8.17
C GLU A 16 -12.36 1.68 8.09
N GLN A 17 -12.63 2.87 8.62
CA GLN A 17 -13.98 3.41 8.75
C GLN A 17 -14.43 4.19 7.51
N LEU A 18 -13.49 4.76 6.76
CA LEU A 18 -13.73 5.57 5.57
C LEU A 18 -12.93 5.01 4.39
N PRO A 19 -13.26 3.79 3.91
CA PRO A 19 -12.48 3.15 2.86
C PRO A 19 -12.54 3.94 1.55
N PHE A 20 -11.46 3.82 0.75
CA PHE A 20 -11.44 4.27 -0.63
C PHE A 20 -12.42 3.47 -1.49
N ASP A 21 -13.00 4.11 -2.49
CA ASP A 21 -13.62 3.42 -3.61
C ASP A 21 -12.53 2.89 -4.54
N LEU A 22 -12.35 1.58 -4.55
CA LEU A 22 -11.34 0.89 -5.36
C LEU A 22 -11.89 0.39 -6.70
N SER A 23 -13.11 0.79 -7.11
CA SER A 23 -13.66 0.37 -8.41
C SER A 23 -12.67 0.62 -9.55
N PRO A 24 -12.51 -0.34 -10.51
CA PRO A 24 -13.33 -1.55 -10.75
C PRO A 24 -12.83 -2.82 -10.03
N LEU A 25 -11.91 -2.73 -9.07
CA LEU A 25 -11.45 -3.88 -8.30
C LEU A 25 -12.58 -4.39 -7.40
N LYS A 26 -12.65 -5.71 -7.23
CA LYS A 26 -13.53 -6.31 -6.23
C LYS A 26 -12.98 -6.04 -4.84
N VAL A 27 -13.86 -5.84 -3.87
CA VAL A 27 -13.47 -5.59 -2.48
C VAL A 27 -14.19 -6.51 -1.52
N ILE A 28 -13.48 -6.94 -0.49
CA ILE A 28 -14.03 -7.65 0.67
C ILE A 28 -13.47 -7.01 1.94
N ARG A 29 -14.18 -7.19 3.04
CA ARG A 29 -13.68 -6.80 4.37
C ARG A 29 -12.93 -7.98 4.99
N GLY A 30 -11.78 -7.69 5.60
CA GLY A 30 -10.98 -8.70 6.27
C GLY A 30 -10.03 -8.08 7.29
N SER A 31 -9.50 -8.88 8.20
CA SER A 31 -8.50 -8.41 9.16
C SER A 31 -7.12 -8.43 8.52
N LEU A 32 -6.43 -7.31 8.54
CA LEU A 32 -5.03 -7.18 8.13
C LEU A 32 -4.13 -6.98 9.36
N SER A 33 -2.97 -7.58 9.35
CA SER A 33 -1.98 -7.39 10.42
C SER A 33 -1.31 -6.01 10.36
N THR A 34 -1.24 -5.42 9.18
CA THR A 34 -0.64 -4.09 8.95
C THR A 34 -1.29 -3.45 7.74
N GLY A 35 -1.51 -2.13 7.81
CA GLY A 35 -2.12 -1.34 6.74
C GLY A 35 -3.63 -1.47 6.66
N ASP A 36 -4.21 -0.73 5.74
CA ASP A 36 -5.66 -0.63 5.53
C ASP A 36 -6.12 -1.41 4.30
N TYR A 37 -5.21 -1.66 3.34
CA TYR A 37 -5.51 -2.30 2.05
C TYR A 37 -4.48 -3.34 1.69
N SER A 38 -4.96 -4.45 1.11
CA SER A 38 -4.11 -5.49 0.53
C SER A 38 -4.85 -6.20 -0.61
N VAL A 39 -4.25 -7.25 -1.16
CA VAL A 39 -4.85 -8.12 -2.17
C VAL A 39 -5.05 -9.50 -1.59
N ASP A 40 -6.21 -10.10 -1.83
CA ASP A 40 -6.52 -11.47 -1.41
C ASP A 40 -5.50 -12.47 -1.98
N GLY A 41 -5.02 -13.35 -1.12
CA GLY A 41 -3.90 -14.26 -1.43
C GLY A 41 -2.49 -13.63 -1.36
N LEU A 42 -2.37 -12.30 -1.22
CA LEU A 42 -1.08 -11.59 -1.19
C LEU A 42 -0.90 -10.70 0.07
N THR A 43 -1.70 -10.95 1.11
CA THR A 43 -1.68 -10.18 2.37
C THR A 43 -0.35 -10.28 3.13
N HIS A 44 0.47 -11.26 2.82
CA HIS A 44 1.79 -11.46 3.41
C HIS A 44 2.88 -10.58 2.79
N CYS A 45 2.64 -10.00 1.61
CA CYS A 45 3.67 -9.26 0.87
C CYS A 45 3.21 -7.89 0.33
N ILE A 46 1.92 -7.57 0.40
CA ILE A 46 1.36 -6.29 -0.04
C ILE A 46 0.64 -5.63 1.13
N SER A 47 0.99 -4.38 1.42
CA SER A 47 0.33 -3.56 2.45
C SER A 47 0.34 -2.08 2.08
N VAL A 48 -0.85 -1.47 2.08
CA VAL A 48 -1.02 -0.04 1.83
C VAL A 48 -1.75 0.59 3.01
N GLU A 49 -1.18 1.66 3.53
CA GLU A 49 -1.74 2.48 4.61
C GLU A 49 -2.33 3.76 4.03
N ARG A 50 -3.51 4.16 4.51
CA ARG A 50 -4.15 5.43 4.18
C ARG A 50 -4.00 6.42 5.33
N LYS A 51 -3.72 7.69 5.02
CA LYS A 51 -3.71 8.77 6.00
C LYS A 51 -4.45 10.00 5.48
N SER A 52 -5.41 10.51 6.27
CA SER A 52 -5.84 11.88 6.12
C SER A 52 -4.72 12.85 6.56
N LEU A 53 -4.82 14.13 6.22
CA LEU A 53 -3.86 15.12 6.72
C LEU A 53 -3.88 15.20 8.25
N ALA A 54 -5.06 15.16 8.85
CA ALA A 54 -5.20 15.21 10.32
C ALA A 54 -4.53 14.00 10.98
N ASP A 55 -4.75 12.79 10.46
CA ASP A 55 -4.13 11.57 10.98
C ASP A 55 -2.62 11.58 10.80
N LEU A 56 -2.12 12.10 9.67
CA LEU A 56 -0.68 12.26 9.45
C LEU A 56 -0.05 13.17 10.51
N VAL A 57 -0.68 14.30 10.81
CA VAL A 57 -0.22 15.24 11.83
C VAL A 57 -0.22 14.57 13.21
N MET A 58 -1.24 13.78 13.56
CA MET A 58 -1.29 12.99 14.79
C MET A 58 -0.15 11.97 14.85
N CYS A 59 0.16 11.32 13.73
CA CYS A 59 1.29 10.37 13.62
C CYS A 59 2.66 11.02 13.86
N VAL A 60 2.80 12.31 13.60
CA VAL A 60 4.02 13.06 13.91
C VAL A 60 4.04 13.55 15.38
N GLY A 61 2.88 13.79 15.95
CA GLY A 61 2.68 14.30 17.31
C GLY A 61 2.37 13.21 18.34
N SER A 62 1.12 13.20 18.80
CA SER A 62 0.64 12.37 19.92
C SER A 62 0.71 10.86 19.66
N GLU A 63 0.58 10.43 18.40
CA GLU A 63 0.56 9.02 18.00
C GLU A 63 1.93 8.53 17.47
N ARG A 64 2.98 9.30 17.65
CA ARG A 64 4.30 9.04 17.05
C ARG A 64 4.85 7.66 17.35
N GLU A 65 4.86 7.27 18.62
CA GLU A 65 5.41 5.98 19.04
C GLU A 65 4.63 4.81 18.42
N ARG A 66 3.31 4.90 18.39
CA ARG A 66 2.45 3.89 17.78
C ARG A 66 2.70 3.80 16.29
N PHE A 67 2.80 4.93 15.59
CA PHE A 67 3.00 4.97 14.16
C PHE A 67 4.41 4.52 13.74
N GLU A 68 5.44 4.82 14.54
CA GLU A 68 6.79 4.28 14.30
C GLU A 68 6.82 2.74 14.34
N LYS A 69 6.05 2.10 15.20
CA LYS A 69 5.87 0.64 15.20
C LYS A 69 5.16 0.15 13.93
N GLU A 70 4.23 0.91 13.41
CA GLU A 70 3.56 0.62 12.13
C GLU A 70 4.52 0.74 10.95
N ILE A 71 5.34 1.78 10.90
CA ILE A 71 6.42 1.95 9.92
C ILE A 71 7.36 0.73 9.93
N GLN A 72 7.75 0.23 11.12
CA GLN A 72 8.59 -0.96 11.23
C GLN A 72 7.90 -2.20 10.63
N ARG A 73 6.60 -2.37 10.88
CA ARG A 73 5.85 -3.50 10.28
C ARG A 73 5.73 -3.37 8.77
N LEU A 74 5.46 -2.16 8.26
CA LEU A 74 5.38 -1.90 6.82
C LEU A 74 6.69 -2.23 6.09
N LEU A 75 7.84 -2.00 6.70
CA LEU A 75 9.15 -2.30 6.11
C LEU A 75 9.35 -3.79 5.79
N ALA A 76 8.61 -4.68 6.44
CA ALA A 76 8.65 -6.12 6.16
C ALA A 76 7.90 -6.53 4.88
N TYR A 77 7.07 -5.64 4.32
CA TYR A 77 6.30 -5.93 3.11
C TYR A 77 7.11 -5.61 1.86
N GLU A 78 6.99 -6.44 0.84
CA GLU A 78 7.68 -6.23 -0.43
C GLU A 78 7.07 -5.04 -1.20
N THR A 79 5.74 -5.02 -1.33
CA THR A 79 5.01 -3.85 -1.81
C THR A 79 4.33 -3.18 -0.64
N ARG A 80 4.80 -1.98 -0.34
CA ARG A 80 4.30 -1.14 0.74
C ARG A 80 4.15 0.29 0.27
N ALA A 81 3.17 1.00 0.79
CA ALA A 81 3.04 2.44 0.58
C ALA A 81 2.17 3.08 1.65
N ILE A 82 2.36 4.37 1.86
CA ILE A 82 1.42 5.23 2.58
C ILE A 82 0.84 6.21 1.57
N ILE A 83 -0.49 6.28 1.51
CA ILE A 83 -1.21 7.22 0.66
C ILE A 83 -1.80 8.31 1.55
N VAL A 84 -1.37 9.54 1.34
CA VAL A 84 -1.80 10.70 2.12
C VAL A 84 -2.76 11.54 1.30
N GLU A 85 -3.95 11.83 1.86
CA GLU A 85 -4.98 12.67 1.25
C GLU A 85 -4.64 14.17 1.37
N ALA A 86 -3.41 14.53 1.05
CA ALA A 86 -2.90 15.90 1.08
C ALA A 86 -1.78 16.07 0.06
N SER A 87 -1.46 17.31 -0.25
CA SER A 87 -0.30 17.70 -1.07
C SER A 87 0.86 18.14 -0.18
N TRP A 88 2.06 18.21 -0.74
CA TRP A 88 3.21 18.84 -0.08
C TRP A 88 2.93 20.27 0.34
N LYS A 89 2.20 21.02 -0.51
CA LYS A 89 1.77 22.38 -0.19
C LYS A 89 0.93 22.44 1.09
N ASN A 90 0.03 21.47 1.30
CA ASN A 90 -0.76 21.42 2.54
C ASN A 90 0.13 21.22 3.78
N LEU A 91 1.22 20.46 3.66
CA LEU A 91 2.17 20.29 4.75
C LEU A 91 2.95 21.58 5.04
N ASP A 92 3.38 22.27 3.98
CA ASP A 92 4.14 23.54 4.11
C ASP A 92 3.25 24.66 4.68
N ASP A 93 2.00 24.75 4.22
CA ASP A 93 1.04 25.77 4.67
C ASP A 93 0.63 25.57 6.15
N GLY A 94 0.58 24.33 6.62
CA GLY A 94 0.08 24.02 7.96
C GLY A 94 -1.41 24.25 8.10
N GLY A 95 -1.82 24.98 9.14
CA GLY A 95 -3.23 25.36 9.36
C GLY A 95 -4.07 24.32 10.08
N TRP A 96 -3.52 23.22 10.57
CA TRP A 96 -4.19 22.28 11.45
C TRP A 96 -4.24 22.80 12.90
N ARG A 97 -5.15 22.26 13.70
CA ARG A 97 -5.37 22.70 15.08
C ARG A 97 -4.28 22.26 16.07
N SER A 98 -3.54 21.20 15.74
CA SER A 98 -2.46 20.69 16.59
C SER A 98 -1.28 21.67 16.66
N ARG A 99 -0.49 21.60 17.73
CA ARG A 99 0.73 22.39 17.91
C ARG A 99 1.94 21.85 17.14
N VAL A 100 1.78 20.75 16.41
CA VAL A 100 2.87 20.18 15.62
C VAL A 100 3.22 21.15 14.49
N PRO A 101 4.47 21.65 14.41
CA PRO A 101 4.84 22.61 13.39
C PRO A 101 4.96 21.95 12.01
N PRO A 102 4.65 22.66 10.90
CA PRO A 102 4.78 22.15 9.53
C PRO A 102 6.13 21.50 9.24
N LYS A 103 7.20 22.14 9.67
CA LYS A 103 8.57 21.61 9.50
C LYS A 103 8.76 20.22 10.13
N ALA A 104 8.13 19.94 11.25
CA ALA A 104 8.21 18.63 11.89
C ALA A 104 7.44 17.57 11.10
N VAL A 105 6.30 17.93 10.52
CA VAL A 105 5.52 17.02 9.65
C VAL A 105 6.31 16.69 8.38
N VAL A 106 6.80 17.71 7.67
CA VAL A 106 7.63 17.52 6.47
C VAL A 106 8.87 16.68 6.79
N GLY A 107 9.59 17.01 7.85
CA GLY A 107 10.80 16.27 8.27
C GLY A 107 10.51 14.81 8.61
N SER A 108 9.38 14.51 9.26
CA SER A 108 8.99 13.14 9.57
C SER A 108 8.64 12.35 8.32
N VAL A 109 7.87 12.93 7.40
CA VAL A 109 7.54 12.29 6.11
C VAL A 109 8.83 11.98 5.32
N LEU A 110 9.75 12.93 5.20
CA LEU A 110 11.02 12.72 4.52
C LEU A 110 11.87 11.65 5.22
N SER A 111 11.86 11.59 6.55
CA SER A 111 12.56 10.55 7.32
C SER A 111 12.01 9.15 7.02
N TRP A 112 10.70 8.99 6.93
CA TRP A 112 10.10 7.70 6.57
C TRP A 112 10.40 7.30 5.12
N ILE A 113 10.37 8.26 4.19
CA ILE A 113 10.79 8.03 2.79
C ILE A 113 12.26 7.57 2.75
N ALA A 114 13.15 8.24 3.47
CA ALA A 114 14.56 7.87 3.53
C ALA A 114 14.80 6.47 4.11
N ARG A 115 13.90 5.97 4.95
CA ARG A 115 13.91 4.60 5.49
C ARG A 115 13.32 3.56 4.53
N GLY A 116 12.87 3.95 3.36
CA GLY A 116 12.36 3.06 2.32
C GLY A 116 10.83 2.87 2.35
N ILE A 117 10.08 3.79 2.94
CA ILE A 117 8.62 3.80 2.84
C ILE A 117 8.20 4.74 1.70
N PRO A 118 7.65 4.23 0.60
CA PRO A 118 7.04 5.07 -0.42
C PRO A 118 5.84 5.82 0.17
N ILE A 119 5.84 7.15 0.09
CA ILE A 119 4.74 7.99 0.54
C ILE A 119 4.20 8.77 -0.65
N CYS A 120 2.94 8.53 -0.99
CA CYS A 120 2.25 9.18 -2.09
C CYS A 120 1.40 10.33 -1.54
N MET A 121 1.82 11.57 -1.79
CA MET A 121 1.03 12.77 -1.49
C MET A 121 -0.01 12.94 -2.59
N ALA A 122 -1.22 12.40 -2.35
CA ALA A 122 -2.26 12.30 -3.37
C ALA A 122 -2.96 13.64 -3.66
N GLY A 123 -2.90 14.58 -2.72
CA GLY A 123 -3.58 15.87 -2.81
C GLY A 123 -5.02 15.83 -2.29
N ASP A 124 -5.79 14.84 -2.73
CA ASP A 124 -7.18 14.65 -2.30
C ASP A 124 -7.53 13.15 -2.18
N ARG A 125 -8.74 12.90 -1.65
CA ARG A 125 -9.24 11.55 -1.40
C ARG A 125 -9.50 10.76 -2.68
N ASP A 126 -10.09 11.38 -3.70
CA ASP A 126 -10.46 10.70 -4.95
C ASP A 126 -9.22 10.25 -5.71
N ARG A 127 -8.20 11.11 -5.73
CA ARG A 127 -6.91 10.76 -6.31
C ARG A 127 -6.20 9.68 -5.48
N GLY A 128 -6.29 9.75 -4.16
CA GLY A 128 -5.79 8.71 -3.25
C GLY A 128 -6.40 7.35 -3.54
N ALA A 129 -7.71 7.27 -3.75
CA ALA A 129 -8.42 6.06 -4.10
C ALA A 129 -7.93 5.48 -5.45
N ARG A 130 -7.79 6.32 -6.48
CA ARG A 130 -7.25 5.87 -7.79
C ARG A 130 -5.81 5.37 -7.69
N ILE A 131 -4.95 6.06 -6.93
CA ILE A 131 -3.56 5.63 -6.70
C ILE A 131 -3.55 4.29 -5.97
N CYS A 132 -4.34 4.13 -4.91
CA CYS A 132 -4.42 2.89 -4.13
C CYS A 132 -4.84 1.71 -5.00
N GLY A 133 -5.97 1.83 -5.72
CA GLY A 133 -6.46 0.77 -6.59
C GLY A 133 -5.46 0.39 -7.68
N HIS A 134 -4.84 1.38 -8.31
CA HIS A 134 -3.84 1.13 -9.36
C HIS A 134 -2.57 0.46 -8.79
N LEU A 135 -2.08 0.91 -7.64
CA LEU A 135 -0.93 0.31 -6.97
C LEU A 135 -1.19 -1.15 -6.60
N LEU A 136 -2.34 -1.46 -6.01
CA LEU A 136 -2.72 -2.83 -5.66
C LEU A 136 -2.81 -3.73 -6.91
N PHE A 137 -3.41 -3.21 -8.00
CA PHE A 137 -3.45 -3.94 -9.27
C PHE A 137 -2.05 -4.22 -9.84
N LEU A 138 -1.18 -3.21 -9.87
CA LEU A 138 0.18 -3.36 -10.40
C LEU A 138 1.01 -4.36 -9.57
N ALA A 139 0.87 -4.32 -8.24
CA ALA A 139 1.53 -5.26 -7.34
C ALA A 139 1.07 -6.71 -7.59
N ALA A 140 -0.24 -6.92 -7.67
CA ALA A 140 -0.81 -8.24 -7.97
C ALA A 140 -0.39 -8.74 -9.36
N ARG A 141 -0.40 -7.86 -10.38
CA ARG A 141 0.03 -8.20 -11.75
C ARG A 141 1.50 -8.59 -11.81
N ARG A 142 2.36 -7.92 -11.04
CA ARG A 142 3.76 -8.28 -10.93
C ARG A 142 3.91 -9.70 -10.37
N ARG A 143 3.25 -10.01 -9.27
CA ARG A 143 3.27 -11.34 -8.64
C ARG A 143 2.73 -12.43 -9.56
N TRP A 144 1.63 -12.14 -10.26
CA TRP A 144 1.08 -13.08 -11.23
C TRP A 144 2.07 -13.41 -12.35
N ARG A 145 2.80 -12.41 -12.88
CA ARG A 145 3.82 -12.62 -13.92
C ARG A 145 5.00 -13.45 -13.42
N GLU A 146 5.47 -13.20 -12.21
CA GLU A 146 6.55 -13.96 -11.56
C GLU A 146 6.15 -15.44 -11.41
N LEU A 147 4.95 -15.72 -10.90
CA LEU A 147 4.43 -17.08 -10.74
C LEU A 147 4.22 -17.77 -12.10
N LYS A 148 3.73 -17.05 -13.09
CA LYS A 148 3.57 -17.59 -14.45
C LYS A 148 4.92 -17.99 -15.05
N ALA A 149 5.91 -17.12 -15.00
CA ALA A 149 7.26 -17.39 -15.50
C ALA A 149 7.91 -18.58 -14.77
N PHE A 150 7.72 -18.68 -13.47
CA PHE A 150 8.20 -19.82 -12.70
C PHE A 150 7.52 -21.13 -13.15
N ASN A 151 6.20 -21.17 -13.28
CA ASN A 151 5.48 -22.36 -13.71
C ASN A 151 5.88 -22.81 -15.13
N GLU A 152 6.10 -21.87 -16.05
CA GLU A 152 6.59 -22.16 -17.39
C GLU A 152 7.99 -22.79 -17.35
N SER A 153 8.90 -22.28 -16.52
CA SER A 153 10.26 -22.82 -16.38
C SER A 153 10.30 -24.24 -15.80
N VAL A 154 9.39 -24.55 -14.85
CA VAL A 154 9.30 -25.90 -14.26
C VAL A 154 8.61 -26.87 -15.20
N GLY A 155 7.64 -26.42 -15.99
CA GLY A 155 6.93 -27.23 -16.98
C GLY A 155 7.84 -27.73 -18.11
N ASP A 156 8.74 -26.88 -18.61
CA ASP A 156 9.71 -27.25 -19.66
C ASP A 156 10.74 -28.31 -19.22
N THR A 157 11.04 -28.37 -17.93
CA THR A 157 11.99 -29.38 -17.40
C THR A 157 11.38 -30.78 -17.37
N SER A 158 10.05 -30.90 -17.28
CA SER A 158 9.38 -32.21 -17.30
C SER A 158 9.20 -32.78 -18.72
N ALA A 159 9.24 -31.95 -19.77
CA ALA A 159 9.13 -32.37 -21.15
C ALA A 159 10.44 -32.92 -21.75
N ASN A 160 11.59 -32.56 -21.18
CA ASN A 160 12.90 -33.00 -21.65
C ASN A 160 13.47 -34.27 -20.93
N GLY A 161 12.67 -34.87 -20.03
CA GLY A 161 13.08 -36.03 -19.21
C GLY A 161 12.70 -37.41 -19.76
N THR A 162 12.01 -37.52 -20.88
CA THR A 162 11.57 -38.81 -21.45
C THR A 162 12.02 -38.97 -22.91
N ASP A 163 13.34 -39.06 -23.13
CA ASP A 163 13.85 -39.80 -24.27
C ASP A 163 15.35 -40.07 -24.16
N LYS A 164 15.70 -41.12 -23.41
CA LYS A 164 16.95 -41.90 -23.56
C LYS A 164 16.85 -43.14 -22.66
N ALA A 165 16.24 -44.16 -23.17
CA ALA A 165 16.47 -45.54 -22.75
C ALA A 165 16.56 -46.39 -24.00
#